data_b892c29973de8c912c7481767abd0cb1
#
_entry.id   b892c29973de8c912c7481767abd0cb1
#
_cell.length_a   1.000
_cell.length_b   1.000
_cell.length_c   1.000
_cell.angle_alpha   90.00
_cell.angle_beta   90.00
_cell.angle_gamma   90.00
#
_symmetry.space_group_name_H-M   'P 1'
#
loop_
_entity.id
_entity.type
_entity.pdbx_description
1 polymer ?
#
loop_
_entity_poly.entity_id
_entity_poly.type
_entity_poly.pdbx_seq_one_letter_code
_entity_poly.pdbx_strand_id
1 'polypeptide(L)'
;MLPYRNEIAVAAHRGNSRYFPENTMAAYRSAVALEPDMIEMDVHMTMDGVLVCMHDHTVDRTTNGTGLIREKTLAQMKELDAGSWKDARFAGEKVPTFEEFLDLMKEYPQIMLNVELKDYPAHSGEFAYEAAKKAIAMLRKYGMLSRSTINTWSGELNEWLSAAYGDEIMIHGYFPQTLMGLNQKRFVLDYAYCVCLFGDGDRPVVDKKHFDAVKAYGVEPWVYYKGENPAEYDAAIENGARLFTANDPAWAIEYLRKKGLHK
;
A
#
# COMPACT_ATOMS: atom_id res chain seq x y z
N MET A 1 15.92 0.57 8.31
CA MET A 1 14.75 0.75 9.22
C MET A 1 13.99 1.97 8.76
N LEU A 2 12.66 1.91 8.70
CA LEU A 2 11.82 3.06 8.33
C LEU A 2 11.95 4.22 9.33
N PRO A 3 11.94 5.47 8.84
CA PRO A 3 12.12 6.66 9.68
C PRO A 3 10.82 7.07 10.38
N TYR A 4 10.31 6.24 11.28
CA TYR A 4 9.09 6.52 12.04
C TYR A 4 9.22 7.79 12.91
N ARG A 5 8.17 8.63 12.88
CA ARG A 5 8.05 9.83 13.73
C ARG A 5 7.23 9.59 14.99
N ASN A 6 6.37 8.58 14.98
CA ASN A 6 5.44 8.25 16.04
C ASN A 6 5.68 6.84 16.59
N GLU A 7 5.26 6.59 17.83
CA GLU A 7 5.33 5.27 18.45
C GLU A 7 4.48 4.26 17.68
N ILE A 8 3.27 4.65 17.29
CA ILE A 8 2.41 3.91 16.39
C ILE A 8 2.12 4.77 15.18
N ALA A 9 2.44 4.25 14.01
CA ALA A 9 2.30 4.94 12.75
C ALA A 9 0.91 4.76 12.11
N VAL A 10 0.52 5.72 11.27
CA VAL A 10 -0.68 5.64 10.44
C VAL A 10 -0.28 5.71 8.96
N ALA A 11 -0.73 4.73 8.18
CA ALA A 11 -0.66 4.74 6.72
C ALA A 11 -2.04 5.09 6.13
N ALA A 12 -2.07 6.11 5.28
CA ALA A 12 -3.28 6.50 4.54
C ALA A 12 -3.47 5.54 3.35
N HIS A 13 -4.44 4.62 3.46
CA HIS A 13 -4.72 3.58 2.48
C HIS A 13 -5.30 4.14 1.19
N ARG A 14 -4.55 4.05 0.09
CA ARG A 14 -4.88 4.64 -1.22
C ARG A 14 -5.13 6.15 -1.14
N GLY A 15 -4.38 6.84 -0.26
CA GLY A 15 -4.64 8.21 0.14
C GLY A 15 -5.75 8.33 1.18
N ASN A 16 -6.46 9.47 1.22
CA ASN A 16 -7.63 9.67 2.10
C ASN A 16 -8.89 9.07 1.47
N SER A 17 -8.89 7.75 1.28
CA SER A 17 -9.87 7.03 0.46
C SER A 17 -11.29 6.98 1.07
N ARG A 18 -11.44 7.27 2.36
CA ARG A 18 -12.76 7.40 2.99
C ARG A 18 -13.61 8.49 2.32
N TYR A 19 -12.99 9.63 2.03
CA TYR A 19 -13.69 10.84 1.57
C TYR A 19 -13.38 11.23 0.13
N PHE A 20 -12.29 10.70 -0.45
CA PHE A 20 -11.82 10.99 -1.80
C PHE A 20 -11.78 9.72 -2.65
N PRO A 21 -11.81 9.82 -4.00
CA PRO A 21 -11.66 8.65 -4.84
C PRO A 21 -10.26 8.05 -4.65
N GLU A 22 -10.22 6.75 -4.30
CA GLU A 22 -8.99 6.01 -4.00
C GLU A 22 -7.96 6.10 -5.14
N ASN A 23 -6.66 6.11 -4.80
CA ASN A 23 -5.55 6.12 -5.74
C ASN A 23 -5.58 7.29 -6.75
N THR A 24 -6.15 8.45 -6.39
CA THR A 24 -6.14 9.67 -7.20
C THR A 24 -5.29 10.76 -6.58
N MET A 25 -4.91 11.76 -7.39
CA MET A 25 -4.17 12.92 -6.87
C MET A 25 -4.97 13.71 -5.84
N ALA A 26 -6.30 13.75 -5.96
CA ALA A 26 -7.17 14.35 -4.96
C ALA A 26 -7.07 13.64 -3.61
N ALA A 27 -7.08 12.28 -3.60
CA ALA A 27 -6.93 11.50 -2.38
C ALA A 27 -5.54 11.67 -1.74
N TYR A 28 -4.48 11.69 -2.55
CA TYR A 28 -3.10 11.85 -2.07
C TYR A 28 -2.85 13.25 -1.50
N ARG A 29 -3.30 14.32 -2.19
CA ARG A 29 -3.21 15.70 -1.67
C ARG A 29 -3.99 15.89 -0.38
N SER A 30 -5.16 15.27 -0.27
CA SER A 30 -5.91 15.28 0.98
C SER A 30 -5.18 14.51 2.08
N ALA A 31 -4.55 13.37 1.76
CA ALA A 31 -3.80 12.59 2.73
C ALA A 31 -2.58 13.34 3.25
N VAL A 32 -1.75 13.95 2.39
CA VAL A 32 -0.54 14.69 2.84
C VAL A 32 -0.89 15.85 3.76
N ALA A 33 -2.08 16.48 3.58
CA ALA A 33 -2.56 17.56 4.45
C ALA A 33 -2.92 17.09 5.88
N LEU A 34 -3.11 15.79 6.08
CA LEU A 34 -3.34 15.18 7.40
C LEU A 34 -2.05 14.79 8.11
N GLU A 35 -0.91 14.91 7.41
CA GLU A 35 0.43 14.54 7.90
C GLU A 35 0.55 13.10 8.44
N PRO A 36 0.05 12.07 7.72
CA PRO A 36 0.21 10.69 8.15
C PRO A 36 1.70 10.31 8.18
N ASP A 37 2.04 9.21 8.82
CA ASP A 37 3.41 8.70 8.77
C ASP A 37 3.75 8.10 7.40
N MET A 38 2.74 7.55 6.71
CA MET A 38 2.91 6.83 5.45
C MET A 38 1.69 7.05 4.55
N ILE A 39 1.90 7.00 3.23
CA ILE A 39 0.85 6.83 2.24
C ILE A 39 1.05 5.48 1.57
N GLU A 40 -0.03 4.72 1.50
CA GLU A 40 -0.09 3.49 0.74
C GLU A 40 -0.76 3.76 -0.62
N MET A 41 -0.24 3.11 -1.67
CA MET A 41 -0.79 3.18 -3.02
C MET A 41 -0.57 1.87 -3.78
N ASP A 42 -1.46 1.61 -4.73
CA ASP A 42 -1.44 0.46 -5.62
C ASP A 42 -0.86 0.85 -6.98
N VAL A 43 -0.02 0.00 -7.56
CA VAL A 43 0.67 0.28 -8.83
C VAL A 43 0.46 -0.85 -9.83
N HIS A 44 0.01 -0.49 -11.03
CA HIS A 44 -0.05 -1.32 -12.22
C HIS A 44 0.78 -0.75 -13.36
N MET A 45 1.16 -1.59 -14.33
CA MET A 45 1.78 -1.15 -15.56
C MET A 45 0.80 -1.19 -16.74
N THR A 46 0.78 -0.13 -17.54
CA THR A 46 0.01 -0.06 -18.79
C THR A 46 0.68 -0.86 -19.90
N MET A 47 -0.05 -1.09 -21.03
CA MET A 47 0.44 -1.78 -22.22
C MET A 47 1.72 -1.16 -22.79
N ASP A 48 1.84 0.15 -22.75
CA ASP A 48 3.00 0.91 -23.23
C ASP A 48 4.06 1.13 -22.14
N GLY A 49 3.92 0.42 -21.00
CA GLY A 49 4.95 0.30 -19.97
C GLY A 49 5.06 1.47 -19.01
N VAL A 50 4.01 2.27 -18.84
CA VAL A 50 3.94 3.32 -17.85
C VAL A 50 3.29 2.82 -16.57
N LEU A 51 3.83 3.16 -15.40
CA LEU A 51 3.24 2.80 -14.12
C LEU A 51 2.14 3.80 -13.75
N VAL A 52 0.96 3.27 -13.37
CA VAL A 52 -0.23 4.04 -12.97
C VAL A 52 -0.75 3.59 -11.60
N CYS A 53 -1.44 4.48 -10.89
CA CYS A 53 -1.98 4.20 -9.57
C CYS A 53 -3.43 3.71 -9.68
N MET A 54 -3.68 2.44 -9.37
CA MET A 54 -5.01 1.81 -9.34
C MET A 54 -4.94 0.48 -8.59
N HIS A 55 -6.02 0.10 -7.91
CA HIS A 55 -6.05 -1.14 -7.12
C HIS A 55 -6.39 -2.38 -7.96
N ASP A 56 -7.49 -2.32 -8.71
CA ASP A 56 -8.01 -3.47 -9.45
C ASP A 56 -7.21 -3.69 -10.74
N HIS A 57 -7.15 -4.92 -11.22
CA HIS A 57 -6.53 -5.23 -12.52
C HIS A 57 -7.29 -4.61 -13.70
N THR A 58 -8.58 -4.25 -13.49
CA THR A 58 -9.45 -3.60 -14.47
C THR A 58 -9.82 -2.20 -14.03
N VAL A 59 -10.21 -1.36 -14.98
CA VAL A 59 -10.61 0.03 -14.71
C VAL A 59 -12.08 0.18 -14.30
N ASP A 60 -12.85 -0.91 -14.28
CA ASP A 60 -14.33 -0.92 -14.26
C ASP A 60 -14.92 -0.32 -12.97
N ARG A 61 -14.36 -0.61 -11.80
CA ARG A 61 -14.94 -0.22 -10.51
C ARG A 61 -14.76 1.25 -10.19
N THR A 62 -13.62 1.81 -10.54
CA THR A 62 -13.18 3.14 -10.10
C THR A 62 -13.06 4.15 -11.25
N THR A 63 -13.56 3.80 -12.44
CA THR A 63 -13.61 4.71 -13.59
C THR A 63 -14.91 4.54 -14.39
N ASN A 64 -15.08 5.39 -15.40
CA ASN A 64 -16.15 5.29 -16.40
C ASN A 64 -15.80 4.37 -17.58
N GLY A 65 -14.65 3.67 -17.55
CA GLY A 65 -14.21 2.73 -18.58
C GLY A 65 -14.38 1.28 -18.18
N THR A 66 -13.90 0.37 -19.04
CA THR A 66 -13.92 -1.09 -18.84
C THR A 66 -12.65 -1.76 -19.32
N GLY A 67 -12.33 -2.94 -18.78
CA GLY A 67 -11.26 -3.82 -19.24
C GLY A 67 -9.94 -3.68 -18.48
N LEU A 68 -8.97 -4.50 -18.85
CA LEU A 68 -7.69 -4.65 -18.15
C LEU A 68 -6.77 -3.45 -18.36
N ILE A 69 -6.09 -3.02 -17.29
CA ILE A 69 -5.11 -1.92 -17.30
C ILE A 69 -3.95 -2.26 -18.25
N ARG A 70 -3.43 -3.51 -18.20
CA ARG A 70 -2.32 -3.96 -19.03
C ARG A 70 -2.63 -4.03 -20.54
N GLU A 71 -3.90 -3.86 -20.93
CA GLU A 71 -4.34 -3.78 -22.33
C GLU A 71 -4.62 -2.36 -22.80
N LYS A 72 -4.37 -1.36 -21.96
CA LYS A 72 -4.56 0.07 -22.25
C LYS A 72 -3.22 0.80 -22.27
N THR A 73 -3.09 1.75 -23.17
CA THR A 73 -2.00 2.72 -23.16
C THR A 73 -2.23 3.78 -22.09
N LEU A 74 -1.17 4.51 -21.69
CA LEU A 74 -1.31 5.67 -20.81
C LEU A 74 -2.31 6.70 -21.36
N ALA A 75 -2.28 6.97 -22.67
CA ALA A 75 -3.22 7.89 -23.31
C ALA A 75 -4.68 7.48 -23.05
N GLN A 76 -5.01 6.19 -23.22
CA GLN A 76 -6.33 5.65 -22.92
C GLN A 76 -6.67 5.72 -21.42
N MET A 77 -5.70 5.46 -20.53
CA MET A 77 -5.91 5.62 -19.09
C MET A 77 -6.22 7.07 -18.69
N LYS A 78 -5.57 8.03 -19.34
CA LYS A 78 -5.77 9.48 -19.08
C LYS A 78 -7.09 10.04 -19.63
N GLU A 79 -7.78 9.33 -20.52
CA GLU A 79 -9.14 9.68 -20.95
C GLU A 79 -10.19 9.37 -19.90
N LEU A 80 -9.95 8.38 -19.03
CA LEU A 80 -10.89 7.93 -18.01
C LEU A 80 -11.19 9.00 -16.95
N ASP A 81 -12.41 8.95 -16.45
CA ASP A 81 -12.85 9.66 -15.24
C ASP A 81 -12.73 8.70 -14.05
N ALA A 82 -11.80 8.98 -13.15
CA ALA A 82 -11.52 8.18 -11.96
C ALA A 82 -12.14 8.76 -10.68
N GLY A 83 -12.99 9.78 -10.79
CA GLY A 83 -13.55 10.49 -9.64
C GLY A 83 -15.06 10.36 -9.48
N SER A 84 -15.83 10.43 -10.58
CA SER A 84 -17.30 10.49 -10.56
C SER A 84 -17.97 9.30 -9.87
N TRP A 85 -17.33 8.13 -9.85
CA TRP A 85 -17.84 6.94 -9.15
C TRP A 85 -17.92 7.14 -7.63
N LYS A 86 -17.06 7.99 -7.09
CA LYS A 86 -17.02 8.30 -5.65
C LYS A 86 -18.03 9.38 -5.28
N ASP A 87 -18.04 10.48 -6.03
CA ASP A 87 -18.93 11.63 -5.84
C ASP A 87 -18.81 12.55 -7.08
N ALA A 88 -19.93 13.17 -7.49
CA ALA A 88 -19.98 14.08 -8.63
C ALA A 88 -19.00 15.28 -8.52
N ARG A 89 -18.65 15.72 -7.32
CA ARG A 89 -17.65 16.78 -7.08
C ARG A 89 -16.25 16.44 -7.56
N PHE A 90 -15.97 15.16 -7.79
CA PHE A 90 -14.68 14.68 -8.30
C PHE A 90 -14.72 14.35 -9.78
N ALA A 91 -15.79 14.74 -10.49
CA ALA A 91 -15.90 14.49 -11.92
C ALA A 91 -14.69 15.07 -12.68
N GLY A 92 -14.13 14.28 -13.58
CA GLY A 92 -12.95 14.64 -14.35
C GLY A 92 -11.59 14.35 -13.69
N GLU A 93 -11.56 13.84 -12.43
CA GLU A 93 -10.33 13.36 -11.82
C GLU A 93 -9.72 12.25 -12.67
N LYS A 94 -8.41 12.25 -12.84
CA LYS A 94 -7.69 11.33 -13.73
C LYS A 94 -6.96 10.25 -12.96
N VAL A 95 -6.75 9.11 -13.63
CA VAL A 95 -5.85 8.06 -13.12
C VAL A 95 -4.42 8.64 -13.09
N PRO A 96 -3.77 8.71 -11.90
CA PRO A 96 -2.41 9.23 -11.82
C PRO A 96 -1.40 8.22 -12.36
N THR A 97 -0.29 8.73 -12.90
CA THR A 97 0.91 7.91 -13.03
C THR A 97 1.62 7.81 -11.68
N PHE A 98 2.42 6.76 -11.51
CA PHE A 98 3.28 6.63 -10.33
C PHE A 98 4.31 7.79 -10.26
N GLU A 99 4.75 8.32 -11.42
CA GLU A 99 5.62 9.48 -11.47
C GLU A 99 4.95 10.75 -10.92
N GLU A 100 3.68 11.03 -11.29
CA GLU A 100 2.91 12.15 -10.74
C GLU A 100 2.76 12.06 -9.21
N PHE A 101 2.55 10.85 -8.69
CA PHE A 101 2.54 10.60 -7.24
C PHE A 101 3.91 10.86 -6.62
N LEU A 102 5.00 10.36 -7.19
CA LEU A 102 6.36 10.58 -6.67
C LEU A 102 6.76 12.06 -6.74
N ASP A 103 6.31 12.80 -7.77
CA ASP A 103 6.52 14.24 -7.84
C ASP A 103 5.85 14.99 -6.68
N LEU A 104 4.62 14.62 -6.32
CA LEU A 104 3.97 15.13 -5.10
C LEU A 104 4.80 14.79 -3.86
N MET A 105 5.27 13.55 -3.73
CA MET A 105 5.96 13.09 -2.52
C MET A 105 7.36 13.69 -2.32
N LYS A 106 7.95 14.34 -3.33
CA LYS A 106 9.17 15.14 -3.16
C LYS A 106 8.99 16.29 -2.17
N GLU A 107 7.79 16.86 -2.14
CA GLU A 107 7.47 17.99 -1.25
C GLU A 107 7.26 17.55 0.21
N TYR A 108 7.12 16.23 0.43
CA TYR A 108 6.81 15.63 1.74
C TYR A 108 7.83 14.55 2.12
N PRO A 109 9.13 14.89 2.30
CA PRO A 109 10.19 13.90 2.55
C PRO A 109 10.03 13.14 3.86
N GLN A 110 9.23 13.65 4.80
CA GLN A 110 8.96 13.06 6.10
C GLN A 110 7.90 11.94 6.03
N ILE A 111 7.13 11.83 4.93
CA ILE A 111 6.08 10.81 4.77
C ILE A 111 6.69 9.58 4.09
N MET A 112 6.52 8.42 4.70
CA MET A 112 6.93 7.12 4.15
C MET A 112 5.97 6.64 3.05
N LEU A 113 6.42 5.70 2.24
CA LEU A 113 5.63 5.13 1.15
C LEU A 113 5.45 3.62 1.34
N ASN A 114 4.24 3.13 1.09
CA ASN A 114 3.97 1.70 0.97
C ASN A 114 3.46 1.43 -0.45
N VAL A 115 4.31 0.86 -1.29
CA VAL A 115 4.04 0.66 -2.71
C VAL A 115 3.59 -0.77 -2.93
N GLU A 116 2.32 -0.97 -3.24
CA GLU A 116 1.77 -2.28 -3.55
C GLU A 116 1.78 -2.56 -5.05
N LEU A 117 2.53 -3.60 -5.45
CA LEU A 117 2.61 -4.05 -6.83
C LEU A 117 1.46 -5.00 -7.13
N LYS A 118 0.59 -4.61 -8.05
CA LYS A 118 -0.64 -5.33 -8.38
C LYS A 118 -0.54 -6.23 -9.61
N ASP A 119 0.53 -6.13 -10.40
CA ASP A 119 0.77 -7.09 -11.48
C ASP A 119 1.41 -8.36 -10.90
N TYR A 120 0.72 -9.49 -11.03
CA TYR A 120 1.14 -10.75 -10.42
C TYR A 120 1.65 -11.73 -11.49
N PRO A 121 2.78 -12.44 -11.25
CA PRO A 121 3.32 -13.42 -12.21
C PRO A 121 2.31 -14.49 -12.63
N ALA A 122 1.45 -14.93 -11.70
CA ALA A 122 0.40 -15.91 -12.00
C ALA A 122 -0.60 -15.46 -13.08
N HIS A 123 -0.77 -14.14 -13.27
CA HIS A 123 -1.74 -13.58 -14.23
C HIS A 123 -1.08 -12.91 -15.43
N SER A 124 0.17 -12.46 -15.31
CA SER A 124 0.83 -11.64 -16.32
C SER A 124 2.28 -12.05 -16.63
N GLY A 125 2.78 -13.13 -16.01
CA GLY A 125 4.13 -13.67 -16.26
C GLY A 125 5.24 -12.62 -16.11
N GLU A 126 6.12 -12.53 -17.12
CA GLU A 126 7.26 -11.59 -17.13
C GLU A 126 6.87 -10.12 -16.99
N PHE A 127 5.65 -9.76 -17.43
CA PHE A 127 5.13 -8.39 -17.31
C PHE A 127 5.12 -7.90 -15.85
N ALA A 128 4.81 -8.78 -14.88
CA ALA A 128 4.82 -8.45 -13.46
C ALA A 128 6.22 -8.10 -12.96
N TYR A 129 7.22 -8.86 -13.38
CA TYR A 129 8.62 -8.58 -13.00
C TYR A 129 9.15 -7.30 -13.63
N GLU A 130 8.75 -6.99 -14.88
CA GLU A 130 9.11 -5.72 -15.52
C GLU A 130 8.44 -4.52 -14.82
N ALA A 131 7.18 -4.64 -14.40
CA ALA A 131 6.50 -3.62 -13.61
C ALA A 131 7.23 -3.37 -12.28
N ALA A 132 7.60 -4.45 -11.58
CA ALA A 132 8.35 -4.37 -10.32
C ALA A 132 9.72 -3.70 -10.49
N LYS A 133 10.50 -4.10 -11.51
CA LYS A 133 11.81 -3.48 -11.84
C LYS A 133 11.67 -1.97 -12.08
N LYS A 134 10.64 -1.57 -12.84
CA LYS A 134 10.37 -0.15 -13.14
C LYS A 134 9.99 0.62 -11.87
N ALA A 135 9.15 0.07 -11.01
CA ALA A 135 8.76 0.73 -9.76
C ALA A 135 9.98 0.98 -8.86
N ILE A 136 10.85 -0.03 -8.69
CA ILE A 136 12.08 0.09 -7.90
C ILE A 136 13.04 1.10 -8.54
N ALA A 137 13.23 1.06 -9.86
CA ALA A 137 14.08 2.01 -10.57
C ALA A 137 13.58 3.46 -10.43
N MET A 138 12.25 3.67 -10.44
CA MET A 138 11.68 5.00 -10.19
C MET A 138 11.90 5.47 -8.75
N LEU A 139 11.64 4.62 -7.75
CA LEU A 139 11.91 4.95 -6.35
C LEU A 139 13.40 5.29 -6.12
N ARG A 140 14.31 4.57 -6.78
CA ARG A 140 15.75 4.85 -6.74
C ARG A 140 16.08 6.20 -7.38
N LYS A 141 15.56 6.47 -8.60
CA LYS A 141 15.71 7.76 -9.31
C LYS A 141 15.25 8.94 -8.45
N TYR A 142 14.18 8.76 -7.69
CA TYR A 142 13.60 9.78 -6.81
C TYR A 142 14.25 9.85 -5.42
N GLY A 143 15.18 8.94 -5.09
CA GLY A 143 15.84 8.90 -3.77
C GLY A 143 14.89 8.47 -2.63
N MET A 144 13.84 7.71 -2.93
CA MET A 144 12.78 7.38 -1.98
C MET A 144 12.82 5.94 -1.44
N LEU A 145 13.76 5.09 -1.89
CA LEU A 145 13.84 3.69 -1.45
C LEU A 145 13.97 3.54 0.06
N SER A 146 14.80 4.37 0.70
CA SER A 146 15.07 4.28 2.16
C SER A 146 13.87 4.60 3.05
N ARG A 147 12.82 5.20 2.49
CA ARG A 147 11.55 5.50 3.17
C ARG A 147 10.35 4.76 2.61
N SER A 148 10.60 3.72 1.81
CA SER A 148 9.56 2.94 1.14
C SER A 148 9.59 1.49 1.57
N THR A 149 8.40 0.88 1.67
CA THR A 149 8.21 -0.56 1.62
C THR A 149 7.60 -0.94 0.28
N ILE A 150 7.95 -2.13 -0.19
CA ILE A 150 7.37 -2.73 -1.40
C ILE A 150 6.57 -3.94 -0.98
N ASN A 151 5.33 -4.02 -1.40
CA ASN A 151 4.49 -5.16 -1.12
C ASN A 151 3.79 -5.72 -2.38
N THR A 152 3.25 -6.90 -2.25
CA THR A 152 2.39 -7.53 -3.24
C THR A 152 1.67 -8.71 -2.60
N TRP A 153 0.44 -9.02 -3.06
CA TRP A 153 -0.29 -10.23 -2.67
C TRP A 153 0.24 -11.50 -3.35
N SER A 154 1.27 -11.40 -4.20
CA SER A 154 1.95 -12.53 -4.80
C SER A 154 3.16 -12.93 -3.98
N GLY A 155 3.09 -14.05 -3.27
CA GLY A 155 4.24 -14.58 -2.52
C GLY A 155 5.43 -14.93 -3.41
N GLU A 156 5.17 -15.40 -4.64
CA GLU A 156 6.20 -15.64 -5.66
C GLU A 156 6.95 -14.35 -6.01
N LEU A 157 6.23 -13.24 -6.25
CA LEU A 157 6.84 -11.96 -6.55
C LEU A 157 7.58 -11.38 -5.34
N ASN A 158 7.02 -11.48 -4.12
CA ASN A 158 7.70 -11.06 -2.89
C ASN A 158 9.02 -11.82 -2.66
N GLU A 159 9.01 -13.13 -2.87
CA GLU A 159 10.21 -13.95 -2.75
C GLU A 159 11.28 -13.56 -3.78
N TRP A 160 10.87 -13.31 -5.03
CA TRP A 160 11.77 -12.82 -6.08
C TRP A 160 12.32 -11.43 -5.74
N LEU A 161 11.49 -10.50 -5.27
CA LEU A 161 11.91 -9.17 -4.82
C LEU A 161 12.95 -9.26 -3.71
N SER A 162 12.73 -10.13 -2.72
CA SER A 162 13.70 -10.37 -1.64
C SER A 162 15.02 -10.91 -2.16
N ALA A 163 15.00 -11.84 -3.12
CA ALA A 163 16.22 -12.41 -3.69
C ALA A 163 16.99 -11.42 -4.57
N ALA A 164 16.28 -10.58 -5.33
CA ALA A 164 16.89 -9.66 -6.29
C ALA A 164 17.32 -8.32 -5.66
N TYR A 165 16.64 -7.86 -4.62
CA TYR A 165 16.77 -6.51 -4.07
C TYR A 165 16.76 -6.45 -2.53
N GLY A 166 16.84 -7.59 -1.82
CA GLY A 166 16.66 -7.66 -0.37
C GLY A 166 17.59 -6.78 0.46
N ASP A 167 18.78 -6.45 -0.07
CA ASP A 167 19.72 -5.54 0.59
C ASP A 167 19.37 -4.04 0.38
N GLU A 168 18.45 -3.75 -0.55
CA GLU A 168 18.14 -2.38 -0.99
C GLU A 168 16.73 -1.94 -0.62
N ILE A 169 15.78 -2.88 -0.56
CA ILE A 169 14.36 -2.59 -0.32
C ILE A 169 13.84 -3.25 0.95
N MET A 170 12.85 -2.64 1.57
CA MET A 170 12.10 -3.22 2.69
C MET A 170 10.85 -3.91 2.16
N ILE A 171 10.78 -5.23 2.35
CA ILE A 171 9.64 -6.04 1.92
C ILE A 171 8.52 -5.97 2.95
N HIS A 172 7.33 -5.62 2.49
CA HIS A 172 6.10 -5.76 3.25
C HIS A 172 5.35 -7.00 2.76
N GLY A 173 5.16 -7.97 3.62
CA GLY A 173 4.42 -9.19 3.36
C GLY A 173 3.05 -9.23 4.03
N TYR A 174 2.37 -10.37 3.92
CA TYR A 174 1.09 -10.63 4.58
C TYR A 174 1.18 -11.89 5.44
N PHE A 175 0.48 -11.89 6.58
CA PHE A 175 0.46 -13.02 7.48
C PHE A 175 -0.98 -13.31 7.96
N PRO A 176 -1.48 -14.56 7.92
CA PRO A 176 -0.74 -15.78 7.54
C PRO A 176 -0.30 -15.81 6.07
N GLN A 177 0.83 -16.45 5.82
CA GLN A 177 1.49 -16.50 4.50
C GLN A 177 0.59 -17.03 3.36
N THR A 178 -0.38 -17.89 3.69
CA THR A 178 -1.35 -18.45 2.72
C THR A 178 -2.16 -17.40 1.97
N LEU A 179 -2.25 -16.18 2.51
CA LEU A 179 -2.89 -15.04 1.84
C LEU A 179 -2.19 -14.62 0.54
N MET A 180 -0.88 -14.88 0.43
CA MET A 180 -0.08 -14.52 -0.74
C MET A 180 -0.02 -15.63 -1.80
N GLY A 181 -0.91 -16.61 -1.74
CA GLY A 181 -0.92 -17.78 -2.63
C GLY A 181 0.00 -18.90 -2.17
N LEU A 182 0.17 -19.93 -3.01
CA LEU A 182 0.89 -21.16 -2.65
C LEU A 182 2.19 -21.35 -3.44
N ASN A 183 2.56 -20.42 -4.31
CA ASN A 183 3.71 -20.57 -5.21
C ASN A 183 5.06 -20.15 -4.59
N GLN A 184 5.03 -19.62 -3.37
CA GLN A 184 6.23 -19.25 -2.63
C GLN A 184 6.89 -20.46 -1.96
N LYS A 185 8.22 -20.48 -1.91
CA LYS A 185 9.03 -21.55 -1.30
C LYS A 185 9.58 -21.18 0.07
N ARG A 186 9.81 -19.87 0.30
CA ARG A 186 10.36 -19.34 1.55
C ARG A 186 9.24 -18.87 2.47
N PHE A 187 9.49 -18.95 3.77
CA PHE A 187 8.59 -18.38 4.77
C PHE A 187 8.73 -16.86 4.78
N VAL A 188 7.60 -16.13 4.71
CA VAL A 188 7.62 -14.66 4.58
C VAL A 188 8.35 -13.98 5.74
N LEU A 189 8.25 -14.50 6.95
CA LEU A 189 8.92 -13.94 8.12
C LEU A 189 10.45 -14.08 8.09
N ASP A 190 11.02 -14.90 7.20
CA ASP A 190 12.47 -15.05 7.05
C ASP A 190 13.10 -13.89 6.27
N TYR A 191 12.28 -13.07 5.55
CA TYR A 191 12.82 -12.02 4.70
C TYR A 191 12.04 -10.69 4.73
N ALA A 192 10.83 -10.69 5.29
CA ALA A 192 10.02 -9.46 5.35
C ALA A 192 10.54 -8.50 6.44
N TYR A 193 10.50 -7.22 6.15
CA TYR A 193 10.70 -6.16 7.12
C TYR A 193 9.47 -6.02 8.03
N CYS A 194 8.29 -6.06 7.45
CA CYS A 194 7.00 -6.00 8.13
C CYS A 194 5.97 -6.89 7.44
N VAL A 195 4.94 -7.27 8.16
CA VAL A 195 3.79 -7.97 7.60
C VAL A 195 2.48 -7.35 8.07
N CYS A 196 1.52 -7.22 7.16
CA CYS A 196 0.15 -6.92 7.55
C CYS A 196 -0.53 -8.20 8.02
N LEU A 197 -1.07 -8.15 9.23
CA LEU A 197 -1.76 -9.25 9.89
C LEU A 197 -3.24 -9.26 9.49
N PHE A 198 -3.73 -10.42 9.11
CA PHE A 198 -5.15 -10.67 8.86
C PHE A 198 -5.69 -11.79 9.73
N GLY A 199 -6.94 -11.66 10.17
CA GLY A 199 -7.68 -12.74 10.83
C GLY A 199 -8.33 -13.67 9.80
N ASP A 200 -9.21 -14.54 10.29
CA ASP A 200 -9.99 -15.43 9.44
C ASP A 200 -10.97 -14.61 8.58
N GLY A 201 -10.77 -14.67 7.26
CA GLY A 201 -11.50 -13.85 6.30
C GLY A 201 -11.14 -12.36 6.42
N ASP A 202 -12.13 -11.49 6.20
CA ASP A 202 -11.97 -10.03 6.30
C ASP A 202 -11.99 -9.49 7.75
N ARG A 203 -11.85 -10.36 8.76
CA ARG A 203 -11.90 -9.94 10.16
C ARG A 203 -10.56 -9.36 10.58
N PRO A 204 -10.58 -8.27 11.39
CA PRO A 204 -9.37 -7.76 12.01
C PRO A 204 -8.67 -8.82 12.87
N VAL A 205 -7.35 -8.86 12.84
CA VAL A 205 -6.59 -9.70 13.75
C VAL A 205 -6.55 -9.06 15.12
N VAL A 206 -7.13 -9.75 16.11
CA VAL A 206 -7.07 -9.38 17.53
C VAL A 206 -6.34 -10.44 18.37
N ASP A 207 -5.92 -11.55 17.75
CA ASP A 207 -5.28 -12.67 18.46
C ASP A 207 -3.78 -12.38 18.67
N LYS A 208 -3.41 -12.20 19.93
CA LYS A 208 -2.03 -11.92 20.38
C LYS A 208 -1.00 -12.91 19.84
N LYS A 209 -1.37 -14.19 19.67
CA LYS A 209 -0.42 -15.23 19.19
C LYS A 209 0.18 -14.88 17.82
N HIS A 210 -0.59 -14.22 16.94
CA HIS A 210 -0.09 -13.83 15.61
C HIS A 210 0.93 -12.70 15.73
N PHE A 211 0.67 -11.71 16.59
CA PHE A 211 1.64 -10.64 16.86
C PHE A 211 2.92 -11.18 17.49
N ASP A 212 2.79 -12.09 18.47
CA ASP A 212 3.96 -12.71 19.12
C ASP A 212 4.77 -13.55 18.13
N ALA A 213 4.11 -14.32 17.25
CA ALA A 213 4.78 -15.10 16.21
C ALA A 213 5.60 -14.20 15.26
N VAL A 214 5.02 -13.10 14.79
CA VAL A 214 5.69 -12.15 13.89
C VAL A 214 6.87 -11.47 14.60
N LYS A 215 6.67 -10.99 15.81
CA LYS A 215 7.72 -10.33 16.60
C LYS A 215 8.88 -11.26 16.96
N ALA A 216 8.62 -12.57 17.13
CA ALA A 216 9.67 -13.55 17.39
C ALA A 216 10.68 -13.67 16.25
N TYR A 217 10.30 -13.34 15.02
CA TYR A 217 11.19 -13.25 13.85
C TYR A 217 11.87 -11.88 13.69
N GLY A 218 11.59 -10.92 14.56
CA GLY A 218 12.08 -9.54 14.43
C GLY A 218 11.35 -8.74 13.35
N VAL A 219 10.20 -9.22 12.89
CA VAL A 219 9.37 -8.60 11.85
C VAL A 219 8.33 -7.68 12.50
N GLU A 220 8.06 -6.51 11.88
CA GLU A 220 7.09 -5.57 12.42
C GLU A 220 5.65 -6.01 12.10
N PRO A 221 4.75 -6.08 13.12
CA PRO A 221 3.34 -6.36 12.88
C PRO A 221 2.59 -5.07 12.50
N TRP A 222 2.06 -5.03 11.29
CA TRP A 222 1.16 -4.00 10.82
C TRP A 222 -0.27 -4.54 10.75
N VAL A 223 -1.26 -3.65 10.76
CA VAL A 223 -2.68 -4.01 10.68
C VAL A 223 -3.41 -3.13 9.69
N TYR A 224 -4.46 -3.66 9.08
CA TYR A 224 -5.35 -2.93 8.20
C TYR A 224 -6.78 -2.96 8.73
N TYR A 225 -7.36 -1.79 8.96
CA TYR A 225 -8.74 -1.66 9.42
C TYR A 225 -9.56 -0.76 8.49
N LYS A 226 -10.68 -1.31 8.00
CA LYS A 226 -11.60 -0.59 7.10
C LYS A 226 -12.41 0.47 7.83
N GLY A 227 -12.67 0.27 9.11
CA GLY A 227 -13.60 1.06 9.92
C GLY A 227 -12.97 1.75 11.12
N GLU A 228 -13.80 2.50 11.80
CA GLU A 228 -13.50 3.32 12.97
C GLU A 228 -13.99 2.58 14.23
N ASN A 229 -13.30 1.50 14.62
CA ASN A 229 -13.65 0.69 15.78
C ASN A 229 -12.59 0.82 16.88
N PRO A 230 -12.86 1.62 17.95
CA PRO A 230 -11.93 1.79 19.06
C PRO A 230 -11.44 0.47 19.69
N ALA A 231 -12.31 -0.52 19.84
CA ALA A 231 -11.97 -1.78 20.49
C ALA A 231 -10.96 -2.60 19.65
N GLU A 232 -11.07 -2.56 18.33
CA GLU A 232 -10.11 -3.21 17.43
C GLU A 232 -8.74 -2.53 17.47
N TYR A 233 -8.72 -1.19 17.49
CA TYR A 233 -7.49 -0.41 17.65
C TYR A 233 -6.83 -0.70 19.00
N ASP A 234 -7.60 -0.71 20.09
CA ASP A 234 -7.08 -1.00 21.44
C ASP A 234 -6.45 -2.38 21.51
N ALA A 235 -7.15 -3.40 21.02
CA ALA A 235 -6.63 -4.77 21.00
C ALA A 235 -5.33 -4.88 20.18
N ALA A 236 -5.24 -4.21 19.02
CA ALA A 236 -4.03 -4.21 18.21
C ALA A 236 -2.87 -3.46 18.90
N ILE A 237 -3.15 -2.32 19.54
CA ILE A 237 -2.17 -1.57 20.33
C ILE A 237 -1.61 -2.44 21.48
N GLU A 238 -2.47 -3.07 22.27
CA GLU A 238 -2.10 -3.96 23.37
C GLU A 238 -1.25 -5.15 22.88
N ASN A 239 -1.54 -5.66 21.70
CA ASN A 239 -0.77 -6.75 21.08
C ASN A 239 0.54 -6.28 20.44
N GLY A 240 0.75 -4.97 20.31
CA GLY A 240 1.98 -4.36 19.83
C GLY A 240 2.03 -4.12 18.33
N ALA A 241 0.90 -3.75 17.72
CA ALA A 241 0.88 -3.25 16.35
C ALA A 241 1.78 -2.02 16.20
N ARG A 242 2.57 -1.97 15.12
CA ARG A 242 3.50 -0.88 14.84
C ARG A 242 2.92 0.18 13.92
N LEU A 243 2.01 -0.24 13.03
CA LEU A 243 1.39 0.63 12.04
C LEU A 243 -0.05 0.21 11.77
N PHE A 244 -0.92 1.21 11.61
CA PHE A 244 -2.30 1.06 11.15
C PHE A 244 -2.45 1.58 9.74
N THR A 245 -2.83 0.73 8.80
CA THR A 245 -3.27 1.13 7.46
C THR A 245 -4.78 1.40 7.54
N ALA A 246 -5.21 2.64 7.23
CA ALA A 246 -6.58 3.09 7.45
C ALA A 246 -7.17 3.82 6.24
N ASN A 247 -8.45 3.54 5.93
CA ASN A 247 -9.21 4.28 4.93
C ASN A 247 -9.56 5.71 5.39
N ASP A 248 -9.73 5.88 6.71
CA ASP A 248 -9.87 7.19 7.36
C ASP A 248 -8.63 7.50 8.20
N PRO A 249 -7.56 8.04 7.59
CA PRO A 249 -6.35 8.37 8.32
C PRO A 249 -6.56 9.50 9.33
N ALA A 250 -7.52 10.40 9.10
CA ALA A 250 -7.81 11.49 10.02
C ALA A 250 -8.33 10.96 11.36
N TRP A 251 -9.31 10.04 11.30
CA TRP A 251 -9.85 9.39 12.49
C TRP A 251 -8.77 8.58 13.23
N ALA A 252 -7.97 7.79 12.49
CA ALA A 252 -6.92 6.97 13.08
C ALA A 252 -5.86 7.81 13.81
N ILE A 253 -5.40 8.89 13.18
CA ILE A 253 -4.44 9.84 13.77
C ILE A 253 -5.03 10.48 15.04
N GLU A 254 -6.26 10.98 14.97
CA GLU A 254 -6.92 11.61 16.12
C GLU A 254 -7.09 10.61 17.29
N TYR A 255 -7.48 9.38 16.97
CA TYR A 255 -7.64 8.31 17.96
C TYR A 255 -6.31 8.01 18.69
N LEU A 256 -5.21 7.85 17.94
CA LEU A 256 -3.90 7.57 18.50
C LEU A 256 -3.33 8.80 19.25
N ARG A 257 -3.62 10.03 18.81
CA ARG A 257 -3.28 11.27 19.53
C ARG A 257 -3.91 11.33 20.92
N LYS A 258 -5.19 10.98 21.03
CA LYS A 258 -5.91 10.91 22.32
C LYS A 258 -5.28 9.91 23.30
N LYS A 259 -4.56 8.92 22.77
CA LYS A 259 -3.83 7.92 23.57
C LYS A 259 -2.36 8.29 23.82
N GLY A 260 -1.88 9.39 23.28
CA GLY A 260 -0.47 9.82 23.41
C GLY A 260 0.53 9.02 22.56
N LEU A 261 0.04 8.23 21.59
CA LEU A 261 0.84 7.33 20.76
C LEU A 261 1.19 7.92 19.38
N HIS A 262 0.59 9.06 19.03
CA HIS A 262 0.84 9.82 17.80
C HIS A 262 0.90 11.31 18.13
N LYS A 263 1.74 12.09 17.39
CA LYS A 263 1.92 13.56 17.54
C LYS A 263 0.88 14.36 16.77
#